data_8a1146f6774af21455393b487648c3bb
#
_entry.id   8a1146f6774af21455393b487648c3bb
#
_cell.length_a   1.000
_cell.length_b   1.000
_cell.length_c   1.000
_cell.angle_alpha   90.00
_cell.angle_beta   90.00
_cell.angle_gamma   90.00
#
_symmetry.space_group_name_H-M   'P 1'
#
loop_
_entity.id
_entity.type
_entity.pdbx_description
1 polymer ?
#
loop_
_entity_poly.entity_id
_entity_poly.type
_entity_poly.pdbx_seq_one_letter_code
_entity_poly.pdbx_strand_id
1 'polypeptide(L)'
;MTELNKDDHKVKISAILDNKGNDVFSISPESSLKQMAGEMLTKKIGSLVVTEKDGSLVGIISERDFLNIVAKHTKDWEVISVSDVMTTEVITASPEDTLEQVMSVMTQHHIRHIPVMDNNKIVGLLALGDIINALLDKSLFQNELLKRYIKDWPKEDQ
;
A
#
# COMPACT_ATOMS: atom_id res chain seq x y z
N MET A 1 13.44 -1.69 37.50
CA MET A 1 12.17 -1.50 36.76
C MET A 1 12.51 -1.58 35.28
N THR A 2 12.21 -2.68 34.67
CA THR A 2 12.41 -2.89 33.24
C THR A 2 11.26 -2.18 32.53
N GLU A 3 11.53 -1.04 31.90
CA GLU A 3 10.56 -0.44 30.99
C GLU A 3 10.31 -1.44 29.88
N LEU A 4 9.10 -1.99 29.83
CA LEU A 4 8.61 -2.75 28.69
C LEU A 4 8.66 -1.82 27.48
N ASN A 5 9.58 -2.13 26.58
CA ASN A 5 9.83 -1.37 25.38
C ASN A 5 8.53 -1.33 24.55
N LYS A 6 7.86 -0.19 24.53
CA LYS A 6 6.61 0.05 23.79
C LYS A 6 6.74 -0.17 22.29
N ASP A 7 7.96 -0.32 21.78
CA ASP A 7 8.26 -0.49 20.37
C ASP A 7 8.23 -1.95 19.87
N ASP A 8 8.27 -2.93 20.80
CA ASP A 8 8.29 -4.37 20.45
C ASP A 8 6.95 -4.92 19.90
N HIS A 9 5.88 -4.10 19.88
CA HIS A 9 4.56 -4.52 19.40
C HIS A 9 4.11 -3.82 18.12
N LYS A 10 4.97 -3.03 17.50
CA LYS A 10 4.63 -2.33 16.24
C LYS A 10 4.91 -3.25 15.05
N VAL A 11 3.89 -3.46 14.23
CA VAL A 11 4.04 -4.22 12.97
C VAL A 11 4.74 -3.33 11.96
N LYS A 12 5.88 -3.79 11.44
CA LYS A 12 6.61 -3.11 10.36
C LYS A 12 6.05 -3.48 8.98
N ILE A 13 6.21 -2.58 8.03
CA ILE A 13 5.79 -2.78 6.64
C ILE A 13 6.50 -3.98 6.01
N SER A 14 7.77 -4.23 6.35
CA SER A 14 8.49 -5.43 5.92
C SER A 14 7.73 -6.73 6.21
N ALA A 15 7.15 -6.87 7.41
CA ALA A 15 6.39 -8.05 7.78
C ALA A 15 5.09 -8.21 6.96
N ILE A 16 4.46 -7.09 6.56
CA ILE A 16 3.27 -7.13 5.70
C ILE A 16 3.64 -7.58 4.30
N LEU A 17 4.74 -7.06 3.75
CA LEU A 17 5.25 -7.45 2.42
C LEU A 17 5.65 -8.93 2.37
N ASP A 18 6.27 -9.46 3.42
CA ASP A 18 6.64 -10.87 3.51
C ASP A 18 5.42 -11.81 3.41
N ASN A 19 4.28 -11.39 3.97
CA ASN A 19 3.03 -12.15 3.93
C ASN A 19 2.25 -11.95 2.62
N LYS A 20 2.24 -10.72 2.09
CA LYS A 20 1.48 -10.35 0.89
C LYS A 20 2.17 -10.80 -0.40
N GLY A 21 3.51 -10.82 -0.42
CA GLY A 21 4.33 -10.89 -1.63
C GLY A 21 4.76 -9.51 -2.11
N ASN A 22 5.82 -9.48 -2.89
CA ASN A 22 6.49 -8.26 -3.34
C ASN A 22 6.22 -7.94 -4.81
N ASP A 23 5.18 -8.53 -5.40
CA ASP A 23 4.83 -8.28 -6.80
C ASP A 23 4.39 -6.83 -6.98
N VAL A 24 5.14 -6.10 -7.79
CA VAL A 24 4.84 -4.72 -8.16
C VAL A 24 4.63 -4.66 -9.67
N PHE A 25 3.44 -4.25 -10.07
CA PHE A 25 3.14 -4.03 -11.47
C PHE A 25 3.45 -2.58 -11.85
N SER A 26 4.21 -2.41 -12.90
CA SER A 26 4.63 -1.12 -13.40
C SER A 26 4.19 -0.88 -14.85
N ILE A 27 4.16 0.38 -15.23
CA ILE A 27 3.89 0.82 -16.59
C ILE A 27 4.85 1.94 -16.99
N SER A 28 5.15 2.04 -18.28
CA SER A 28 5.96 3.15 -18.81
C SER A 28 5.19 4.47 -18.82
N PRO A 29 5.83 5.61 -18.56
CA PRO A 29 5.20 6.93 -18.69
C PRO A 29 4.69 7.22 -20.11
N GLU A 30 5.29 6.61 -21.12
CA GLU A 30 4.91 6.76 -22.53
C GLU A 30 3.70 5.90 -22.93
N SER A 31 3.27 4.97 -22.07
CA SER A 31 2.10 4.14 -22.35
C SER A 31 0.83 4.96 -22.42
N SER A 32 -0.12 4.52 -23.25
CA SER A 32 -1.43 5.16 -23.35
C SER A 32 -2.34 4.76 -22.18
N LEU A 33 -3.34 5.58 -21.88
CA LEU A 33 -4.37 5.23 -20.89
C LEU A 33 -5.15 3.99 -21.28
N LYS A 34 -5.29 3.71 -22.58
CA LYS A 34 -5.90 2.45 -23.07
C LYS A 34 -5.07 1.23 -22.67
N GLN A 35 -3.75 1.31 -22.85
CA GLN A 35 -2.83 0.25 -22.41
C GLN A 35 -2.90 0.07 -20.87
N MET A 36 -2.85 1.17 -20.15
CA MET A 36 -2.98 1.16 -18.69
C MET A 36 -4.27 0.49 -18.22
N ALA A 37 -5.41 0.86 -18.79
CA ALA A 37 -6.71 0.25 -18.45
C ALA A 37 -6.72 -1.25 -18.74
N GLY A 38 -6.14 -1.67 -19.87
CA GLY A 38 -5.98 -3.08 -20.24
C GLY A 38 -5.14 -3.86 -19.23
N GLU A 39 -4.01 -3.29 -18.79
CA GLU A 39 -3.14 -3.89 -17.76
C GLU A 39 -3.87 -4.04 -16.42
N MET A 40 -4.56 -2.99 -15.96
CA MET A 40 -5.31 -3.02 -14.71
C MET A 40 -6.41 -4.09 -14.73
N LEU A 41 -7.17 -4.19 -15.81
CA LEU A 41 -8.22 -5.20 -15.99
C LEU A 41 -7.65 -6.61 -16.02
N THR A 42 -6.60 -6.85 -16.80
CA THR A 42 -5.98 -8.17 -16.95
C THR A 42 -5.39 -8.66 -15.63
N LYS A 43 -4.72 -7.79 -14.89
CA LYS A 43 -4.07 -8.10 -13.63
C LYS A 43 -4.99 -7.98 -12.42
N LYS A 44 -6.21 -7.45 -12.60
CA LYS A 44 -7.19 -7.18 -11.53
C LYS A 44 -6.62 -6.32 -10.41
N ILE A 45 -5.98 -5.22 -10.78
CA ILE A 45 -5.33 -4.27 -9.88
C ILE A 45 -5.88 -2.87 -10.06
N GLY A 46 -5.87 -2.07 -8.98
CA GLY A 46 -6.42 -0.71 -8.96
C GLY A 46 -5.40 0.41 -9.13
N SER A 47 -4.11 0.07 -9.22
CA SER A 47 -3.03 1.05 -9.43
C SER A 47 -1.79 0.42 -10.06
N LEU A 48 -1.00 1.27 -10.70
CA LEU A 48 0.29 0.93 -11.29
C LEU A 48 1.32 1.96 -10.85
N VAL A 49 2.52 1.52 -10.49
CA VAL A 49 3.65 2.42 -10.39
C VAL A 49 4.13 2.75 -11.80
N VAL A 50 4.57 3.98 -12.00
CA VAL A 50 5.10 4.41 -13.29
C VAL A 50 6.61 4.47 -13.17
N THR A 51 7.30 3.71 -14.01
CA THR A 51 8.75 3.58 -13.94
C THR A 51 9.42 3.86 -15.28
N GLU A 52 10.60 4.46 -15.23
CA GLU A 52 11.49 4.55 -16.37
C GLU A 52 12.10 3.19 -16.73
N LYS A 53 12.81 3.12 -17.84
CA LYS A 53 13.47 1.90 -18.33
C LYS A 53 14.53 1.34 -17.37
N ASP A 54 15.12 2.21 -16.56
CA ASP A 54 16.07 1.83 -15.51
C ASP A 54 15.42 1.34 -14.21
N GLY A 55 14.08 1.32 -14.16
CA GLY A 55 13.29 0.92 -13.00
C GLY A 55 13.05 2.03 -11.97
N SER A 56 13.52 3.26 -12.22
CA SER A 56 13.28 4.38 -11.31
C SER A 56 11.81 4.77 -11.27
N LEU A 57 11.30 5.03 -10.06
CA LEU A 57 9.92 5.47 -9.84
C LEU A 57 9.77 6.93 -10.26
N VAL A 58 8.86 7.20 -11.21
CA VAL A 58 8.57 8.56 -11.70
C VAL A 58 7.13 8.98 -11.46
N GLY A 59 6.26 8.06 -11.09
CA GLY A 59 4.86 8.38 -10.84
C GLY A 59 4.06 7.20 -10.32
N ILE A 60 2.80 7.46 -10.02
CA ILE A 60 1.78 6.46 -9.72
C ILE A 60 0.48 6.85 -10.42
N ILE A 61 -0.27 5.87 -10.90
CA ILE A 61 -1.56 6.08 -11.52
C ILE A 61 -2.57 5.05 -11.01
N SER A 62 -3.81 5.48 -10.77
CA SER A 62 -4.87 4.65 -10.19
C SER A 62 -6.13 4.65 -11.06
N GLU A 63 -7.06 3.72 -10.76
CA GLU A 63 -8.41 3.70 -11.36
C GLU A 63 -9.14 5.04 -11.17
N ARG A 64 -8.95 5.71 -10.02
CA ARG A 64 -9.57 7.01 -9.75
C ARG A 64 -9.07 8.07 -10.72
N ASP A 65 -7.76 8.08 -11.01
CA ASP A 65 -7.17 9.01 -11.97
C ASP A 65 -7.75 8.76 -13.35
N PHE A 66 -7.86 7.49 -13.76
CA PHE A 66 -8.48 7.09 -15.01
C PHE A 66 -9.94 7.58 -15.12
N LEU A 67 -10.76 7.34 -14.10
CA LEU A 67 -12.15 7.81 -14.09
C LEU A 67 -12.26 9.32 -14.18
N ASN A 68 -11.39 10.06 -13.48
CA ASN A 68 -11.35 11.51 -13.54
C ASN A 68 -11.02 12.02 -14.95
N ILE A 69 -10.12 11.35 -15.65
CA ILE A 69 -9.73 11.74 -17.01
C ILE A 69 -10.85 11.44 -18.00
N VAL A 70 -11.43 10.24 -17.96
CA VAL A 70 -12.54 9.85 -18.84
C VAL A 70 -13.75 10.77 -18.66
N ALA A 71 -14.04 11.18 -17.42
CA ALA A 71 -15.13 12.12 -17.13
C ALA A 71 -14.89 13.53 -17.71
N LYS A 72 -13.63 13.96 -17.82
CA LYS A 72 -13.26 15.27 -18.37
C LYS A 72 -13.06 15.24 -19.90
N HIS A 73 -12.57 14.13 -20.43
CA HIS A 73 -12.25 13.91 -21.82
C HIS A 73 -13.14 12.82 -22.41
N THR A 74 -14.28 13.21 -22.99
CA THR A 74 -15.22 12.26 -23.58
C THR A 74 -14.74 11.67 -24.91
N LYS A 75 -13.71 12.28 -25.52
CA LYS A 75 -13.11 11.83 -26.77
C LYS A 75 -11.59 11.77 -26.60
N ASP A 76 -10.95 10.86 -27.32
CA ASP A 76 -9.50 10.73 -27.46
C ASP A 76 -8.71 10.43 -26.16
N TRP A 77 -9.39 10.07 -25.05
CA TRP A 77 -8.70 9.66 -23.83
C TRP A 77 -7.79 8.45 -24.02
N GLU A 78 -8.10 7.61 -25.00
CA GLU A 78 -7.39 6.35 -25.26
C GLU A 78 -5.91 6.56 -25.63
N VAL A 79 -5.59 7.71 -26.24
CA VAL A 79 -4.23 8.06 -26.70
C VAL A 79 -3.47 8.98 -25.75
N ILE A 80 -4.11 9.45 -24.67
CA ILE A 80 -3.44 10.25 -23.63
C ILE A 80 -2.35 9.41 -22.99
N SER A 81 -1.16 9.98 -22.79
CA SER A 81 -0.04 9.30 -22.14
C SER A 81 -0.24 9.22 -20.63
N VAL A 82 0.26 8.16 -20.03
CA VAL A 82 0.29 8.00 -18.56
C VAL A 82 1.01 9.17 -17.90
N SER A 83 2.13 9.63 -18.50
CA SER A 83 2.90 10.78 -18.00
C SER A 83 2.11 12.09 -17.91
N ASP A 84 1.07 12.26 -18.73
CA ASP A 84 0.27 13.48 -18.74
C ASP A 84 -0.72 13.54 -17.57
N VAL A 85 -0.99 12.41 -16.94
CA VAL A 85 -2.07 12.29 -15.93
C VAL A 85 -1.64 11.64 -14.63
N MET A 86 -0.46 11.01 -14.59
CA MET A 86 0.07 10.37 -13.38
C MET A 86 0.35 11.39 -12.27
N THR A 87 0.30 10.93 -11.04
CA THR A 87 0.82 11.69 -9.89
C THR A 87 2.35 11.56 -9.86
N THR A 88 3.07 12.67 -9.92
CA THR A 88 4.54 12.73 -9.94
C THR A 88 5.15 12.91 -8.56
N GLU A 89 4.48 13.63 -7.67
CA GLU A 89 4.88 13.75 -6.26
C GLU A 89 4.39 12.53 -5.48
N VAL A 90 5.10 11.41 -5.69
CA VAL A 90 4.70 10.13 -5.09
C VAL A 90 5.10 10.07 -3.64
N ILE A 91 4.10 9.86 -2.77
CA ILE A 91 4.34 9.57 -1.36
C ILE A 91 4.73 8.10 -1.25
N THR A 92 5.86 7.82 -0.61
CA THR A 92 6.41 6.47 -0.45
C THR A 92 6.55 6.11 1.02
N ALA A 93 6.60 4.82 1.30
CA ALA A 93 6.91 4.26 2.61
C ALA A 93 8.24 3.50 2.57
N SER A 94 8.80 3.24 3.73
CA SER A 94 9.98 2.39 3.93
C SER A 94 9.54 1.04 4.54
N PRO A 95 10.29 -0.06 4.29
CA PRO A 95 10.07 -1.33 5.00
C PRO A 95 10.13 -1.21 6.52
N GLU A 96 10.87 -0.21 7.03
CA GLU A 96 11.02 0.05 8.47
C GLU A 96 9.88 0.87 9.09
N ASP A 97 9.04 1.48 8.26
CA ASP A 97 7.86 2.21 8.75
C ASP A 97 6.89 1.25 9.42
N THR A 98 6.12 1.78 10.37
CA THR A 98 5.09 1.00 11.06
C THR A 98 3.75 1.09 10.33
N LEU A 99 2.93 0.07 10.56
CA LEU A 99 1.55 0.00 10.06
C LEU A 99 0.77 1.29 10.36
N GLU A 100 0.88 1.79 11.60
CA GLU A 100 0.18 2.97 12.06
C GLU A 100 0.67 4.25 11.35
N GLN A 101 1.97 4.36 11.11
CA GLN A 101 2.55 5.49 10.36
C GLN A 101 2.02 5.52 8.93
N VAL A 102 2.05 4.39 8.23
CA VAL A 102 1.56 4.31 6.84
C VAL A 102 0.07 4.56 6.76
N MET A 103 -0.73 4.03 7.69
CA MET A 103 -2.16 4.30 7.74
C MET A 103 -2.45 5.79 7.97
N SER A 104 -1.70 6.44 8.87
CA SER A 104 -1.82 7.89 9.10
C SER A 104 -1.53 8.70 7.85
N VAL A 105 -0.46 8.36 7.13
CA VAL A 105 -0.09 9.00 5.86
C VAL A 105 -1.17 8.80 4.80
N MET A 106 -1.67 7.59 4.62
CA MET A 106 -2.76 7.31 3.68
C MET A 106 -4.02 8.11 3.98
N THR A 107 -4.37 8.23 5.27
CA THR A 107 -5.55 8.98 5.71
C THR A 107 -5.36 10.48 5.50
N GLN A 108 -4.22 11.02 5.91
CA GLN A 108 -3.92 12.45 5.82
C GLN A 108 -3.89 12.94 4.37
N HIS A 109 -3.35 12.14 3.46
CA HIS A 109 -3.20 12.49 2.05
C HIS A 109 -4.32 11.94 1.15
N HIS A 110 -5.31 11.24 1.73
CA HIS A 110 -6.42 10.62 0.99
C HIS A 110 -5.97 9.67 -0.13
N ILE A 111 -4.85 8.96 0.08
CA ILE A 111 -4.30 7.99 -0.85
C ILE A 111 -4.63 6.56 -0.39
N ARG A 112 -4.82 5.66 -1.34
CA ARG A 112 -5.14 4.25 -1.09
C ARG A 112 -4.04 3.28 -1.48
N HIS A 113 -3.01 3.75 -2.14
CA HIS A 113 -1.86 2.98 -2.58
C HIS A 113 -0.59 3.75 -2.25
N ILE A 114 0.41 3.07 -1.73
CA ILE A 114 1.68 3.66 -1.38
C ILE A 114 2.82 2.72 -1.79
N PRO A 115 3.73 3.16 -2.68
CA PRO A 115 4.92 2.39 -3.01
C PRO A 115 5.86 2.31 -1.81
N VAL A 116 6.43 1.13 -1.60
CA VAL A 116 7.46 0.92 -0.58
C VAL A 116 8.82 0.93 -1.25
N MET A 117 9.69 1.80 -0.77
CA MET A 117 11.03 2.03 -1.32
C MET A 117 12.09 1.59 -0.32
N ASP A 118 13.09 0.87 -0.80
CA ASP A 118 14.30 0.55 -0.07
C ASP A 118 15.52 0.79 -0.95
N ASN A 119 16.49 1.60 -0.47
CA ASN A 119 17.70 1.95 -1.22
C ASN A 119 17.42 2.42 -2.67
N ASN A 120 16.44 3.31 -2.84
CA ASN A 120 15.97 3.83 -4.13
C ASN A 120 15.36 2.78 -5.09
N LYS A 121 15.02 1.60 -4.58
CA LYS A 121 14.32 0.55 -5.34
C LYS A 121 12.92 0.36 -4.80
N ILE A 122 11.99 0.09 -5.71
CA ILE A 122 10.63 -0.30 -5.35
C ILE A 122 10.68 -1.75 -4.85
N VAL A 123 10.31 -1.97 -3.60
CA VAL A 123 10.28 -3.31 -2.98
C VAL A 123 8.86 -3.82 -2.73
N GLY A 124 7.86 -2.99 -2.94
CA GLY A 124 6.45 -3.38 -2.80
C GLY A 124 5.50 -2.25 -3.12
N LEU A 125 4.22 -2.58 -3.20
CA LEU A 125 3.12 -1.63 -3.31
C LEU A 125 2.03 -2.05 -2.32
N LEU A 126 1.71 -1.19 -1.37
CA LEU A 126 0.66 -1.44 -0.39
C LEU A 126 -0.63 -0.74 -0.79
N ALA A 127 -1.72 -1.48 -0.73
CA ALA A 127 -3.07 -0.93 -0.80
C ALA A 127 -3.63 -0.71 0.61
N LEU A 128 -4.61 0.18 0.75
CA LEU A 128 -5.32 0.40 2.02
C LEU A 128 -5.92 -0.91 2.58
N GLY A 129 -6.39 -1.81 1.70
CA GLY A 129 -6.87 -3.13 2.09
C GLY A 129 -5.81 -3.99 2.79
N ASP A 130 -4.55 -3.93 2.36
CA ASP A 130 -3.44 -4.66 3.00
C ASP A 130 -3.22 -4.16 4.43
N ILE A 131 -3.32 -2.85 4.64
CA ILE A 131 -3.18 -2.21 5.95
C ILE A 131 -4.33 -2.61 6.87
N ILE A 132 -5.57 -2.58 6.37
CA ILE A 132 -6.76 -2.97 7.14
C ILE A 132 -6.68 -4.45 7.55
N ASN A 133 -6.30 -5.33 6.64
CA ASN A 133 -6.14 -6.75 6.93
C ASN A 133 -5.09 -6.99 8.02
N ALA A 134 -3.93 -6.32 7.93
CA ALA A 134 -2.88 -6.42 8.93
C ALA A 134 -3.33 -5.90 10.32
N LEU A 135 -4.14 -4.84 10.36
CA LEU A 135 -4.74 -4.34 11.60
C LEU A 135 -5.73 -5.33 12.21
N LEU A 136 -6.57 -5.96 11.40
CA LEU A 136 -7.51 -6.98 11.86
C LEU A 136 -6.79 -8.19 12.43
N ASP A 137 -5.76 -8.68 11.73
CA ASP A 137 -4.94 -9.80 12.20
C ASP A 137 -4.26 -9.49 13.54
N LYS A 138 -3.69 -8.29 13.69
CA LYS A 138 -3.11 -7.81 14.93
C LYS A 138 -4.14 -7.77 16.07
N SER A 139 -5.33 -7.24 15.80
CA SER A 139 -6.41 -7.13 16.79
C SER A 139 -6.93 -8.51 17.22
N LEU A 140 -7.12 -9.42 16.27
CA LEU A 140 -7.54 -10.80 16.57
C LEU A 140 -6.50 -11.53 17.41
N PHE A 141 -5.23 -11.40 17.09
CA PHE A 141 -4.14 -12.00 17.87
C PHE A 141 -4.09 -11.46 19.29
N GLN A 142 -4.21 -10.14 19.49
CA GLN A 142 -4.27 -9.53 20.81
C GLN A 142 -5.47 -10.03 21.63
N ASN A 143 -6.65 -10.13 21.01
CA ASN A 143 -7.85 -10.66 21.65
C ASN A 143 -7.69 -12.14 22.07
N GLU A 144 -7.06 -12.95 21.24
CA GLU A 144 -6.77 -14.35 21.54
C GLU A 144 -5.82 -14.48 22.73
N LEU A 145 -4.76 -13.67 22.79
CA LEU A 145 -3.84 -13.63 23.92
C LEU A 145 -4.55 -13.21 25.20
N LEU A 146 -5.39 -12.19 25.16
CA LEU A 146 -6.18 -11.74 26.32
C LEU A 146 -7.13 -12.84 26.80
N LYS A 147 -7.82 -13.53 25.90
CA LYS A 147 -8.71 -14.65 26.25
C LYS A 147 -7.95 -15.79 26.94
N ARG A 148 -6.76 -16.13 26.42
CA ARG A 148 -5.90 -17.16 27.06
C ARG A 148 -5.46 -16.71 28.45
N TYR A 149 -5.00 -15.46 28.56
CA TYR A 149 -4.56 -14.89 29.84
C TYR A 149 -5.68 -14.92 30.90
N ILE A 150 -6.90 -14.50 30.52
CA ILE A 150 -8.08 -14.52 31.41
C ILE A 150 -8.46 -15.96 31.81
N LYS A 151 -8.37 -16.90 30.85
CA LYS A 151 -8.70 -18.31 31.09
C LYS A 151 -7.72 -18.97 32.05
N ASP A 152 -6.44 -18.64 31.95
CA ASP A 152 -5.35 -19.21 32.74
C ASP A 152 -5.05 -18.41 34.01
N TRP A 153 -5.83 -17.32 34.28
CA TRP A 153 -5.69 -16.54 35.50
C TRP A 153 -6.03 -17.42 36.73
N PRO A 154 -5.17 -17.50 37.75
CA PRO A 154 -5.44 -18.23 38.96
C PRO A 154 -6.73 -17.71 39.60
N LYS A 155 -7.70 -18.57 39.82
CA LYS A 155 -8.85 -18.23 40.66
C LYS A 155 -8.32 -18.03 42.06
N GLU A 156 -8.48 -16.83 42.61
CA GLU A 156 -8.21 -16.61 44.02
C GLU A 156 -9.13 -17.56 44.80
N ASP A 157 -8.51 -18.41 45.61
CA ASP A 157 -9.24 -19.29 46.53
C ASP A 157 -10.06 -18.39 47.45
N GLN A 158 -11.39 -18.53 47.39
CA GLN A 158 -12.33 -17.93 48.34
C GLN A 158 -12.34 -18.73 49.63
#